data_b8ec7768c8ff785216804d45c3763a4d
#
_entry.id   b8ec7768c8ff785216804d45c3763a4d
#
_cell.length_a   1.000
_cell.length_b   1.000
_cell.length_c   1.000
_cell.angle_alpha   90.00
_cell.angle_beta   90.00
_cell.angle_gamma   90.00
#
_symmetry.space_group_name_H-M   'P 1'
#
loop_
_entity.id
_entity.type
_entity.pdbx_description
1 polymer ?
#
loop_
_entity_poly.entity_id
_entity_poly.type
_entity_poly.pdbx_seq_one_letter_code
_entity_poly.pdbx_strand_id
1 'polypeptide(L)' 'MDYAKTASLVIKYVGGKSNIKSVAHCATRLRFQLKDNELRDEEAISDLEGVKGVFLTQSQFQIILDRKSVV' A
#
# COMPACT_ATOMS: atom_id res chain seq x y z
N MET A 1 9.00 12.88 3.76
CA MET A 1 7.80 12.05 3.64
C MET A 1 7.39 11.50 4.99
N ASP A 2 6.12 11.54 5.28
CA ASP A 2 5.58 11.00 6.53
C ASP A 2 5.05 9.59 6.31
N TYR A 3 5.83 8.60 6.69
CA TYR A 3 5.46 7.20 6.50
C TYR A 3 4.20 6.81 7.26
N ALA A 4 4.02 7.37 8.47
CA ALA A 4 2.84 7.04 9.27
C ALA A 4 1.58 7.52 8.59
N LYS A 5 1.60 8.73 8.05
CA LYS A 5 0.47 9.29 7.33
C LYS A 5 0.18 8.51 6.05
N THR A 6 1.23 8.20 5.29
CA THR A 6 1.08 7.44 4.06
C THR A 6 0.52 6.05 4.35
N ALA A 7 1.01 5.38 5.38
CA ALA A 7 0.51 4.07 5.76
C ALA A 7 -0.96 4.12 6.15
N SER A 8 -1.37 5.15 6.88
CA SER A 8 -2.78 5.31 7.26
C SER A 8 -3.68 5.46 6.04
N LEU A 9 -3.24 6.25 5.06
CA LEU A 9 -3.98 6.44 3.82
C LEU A 9 -4.04 5.14 3.02
N VAL A 10 -2.94 4.41 2.95
CA VAL A 10 -2.92 3.13 2.26
C VAL A 10 -3.91 2.16 2.89
N ILE A 11 -3.94 2.07 4.21
CA ILE A 11 -4.90 1.21 4.92
C ILE A 11 -6.33 1.58 4.54
N LYS A 12 -6.61 2.87 4.50
CA LYS A 12 -7.94 3.36 4.12
C LYS A 12 -8.29 2.93 2.70
N TYR A 13 -7.34 3.08 1.78
CA TYR A 13 -7.60 2.85 0.36
C TYR A 13 -7.61 1.36 -0.03
N VAL A 14 -7.09 0.48 0.82
CA VAL A 14 -7.21 -0.96 0.56
C VAL A 14 -8.50 -1.55 1.13
N GLY A 15 -9.37 -0.71 1.67
CA GLY A 15 -10.65 -1.18 2.22
C GLY A 15 -10.71 -1.17 3.74
N GLY A 16 -9.71 -0.58 4.39
CA GLY A 16 -9.65 -0.52 5.85
C GLY A 16 -8.99 -1.75 6.46
N LYS A 17 -8.74 -1.68 7.76
CA LYS A 17 -8.07 -2.76 8.47
C LYS A 17 -8.82 -4.08 8.39
N SER A 18 -10.14 -4.03 8.35
CA SER A 18 -10.96 -5.25 8.31
C SER A 18 -10.76 -6.03 7.02
N ASN A 19 -10.27 -5.39 5.98
CA ASN A 19 -9.99 -6.03 4.72
C ASN A 19 -8.57 -6.58 4.62
N ILE A 20 -7.72 -6.31 5.59
CA ILE A 20 -6.33 -6.74 5.58
C ILE A 20 -6.18 -8.02 6.37
N LYS A 21 -5.73 -9.09 5.71
CA LYS A 21 -5.39 -10.34 6.37
C LYS A 21 -4.02 -10.25 7.03
N SER A 22 -3.06 -9.72 6.29
CA SER A 22 -1.72 -9.55 6.79
C SER A 22 -1.01 -8.45 6.00
N VAL A 23 0.05 -7.92 6.59
CA VAL A 23 0.89 -6.92 5.95
C VAL A 23 2.34 -7.24 6.30
N ALA A 24 3.21 -7.08 5.32
CA ALA A 24 4.65 -7.22 5.52
C ALA A 24 5.34 -6.03 4.91
N HIS A 25 6.37 -5.55 5.58
CA HIS A 25 7.18 -4.44 5.10
C HIS A 25 8.59 -4.97 4.84
N CYS A 26 9.07 -4.79 3.62
CA CYS A 26 10.39 -5.23 3.24
C CYS A 26 11.07 -4.13 2.44
N ALA A 27 12.11 -3.52 3.02
CA ALA A 27 12.86 -2.44 2.38
C ALA A 27 11.92 -1.33 1.86
N THR A 28 11.70 -1.25 0.56
CA THR A 28 10.87 -0.21 -0.05
C THR A 28 9.51 -0.72 -0.50
N ARG A 29 9.11 -1.92 -0.06
CA ARG A 29 7.84 -2.51 -0.47
C ARG A 29 6.95 -2.80 0.71
N LEU A 30 5.66 -2.56 0.51
CA LEU A 30 4.62 -3.00 1.42
C LEU A 30 3.84 -4.10 0.73
N ARG A 31 3.69 -5.23 1.39
CA ARG A 31 2.94 -6.37 0.86
C ARG A 31 1.71 -6.59 1.71
N PHE A 32 0.55 -6.51 1.08
CA PHE A 32 -0.72 -6.70 1.75
C PHE A 32 -1.39 -7.97 1.24
N GLN A 33 -1.94 -8.74 2.17
CA GLN A 33 -2.89 -9.78 1.80
C GLN A 33 -4.27 -9.27 2.16
N LEU A 34 -5.11 -9.09 1.16
CA LEU A 34 -6.44 -8.53 1.34
C LEU A 34 -7.48 -9.64 1.28
N LYS A 35 -8.55 -9.49 2.07
CA LYS A 35 -9.68 -10.41 2.03
C LYS A 35 -10.45 -10.25 0.73
N ASP A 36 -10.63 -9.01 0.29
CA ASP A 36 -11.32 -8.68 -0.95
C ASP A 36 -10.47 -7.68 -1.73
N ASN A 37 -9.85 -8.14 -2.81
CA ASN A 37 -8.99 -7.30 -3.62
C ASN A 37 -9.77 -6.21 -4.36
N GLU A 38 -11.06 -6.38 -4.54
CA GLU A 38 -11.86 -5.39 -5.23
C GLU A 38 -12.10 -4.13 -4.42
N LEU A 39 -11.90 -4.20 -3.11
CA LEU A 39 -12.07 -3.04 -2.24
C LEU A 39 -10.89 -2.07 -2.30
N ARG A 40 -9.78 -2.48 -2.91
CA ARG A 40 -8.63 -1.59 -3.01
C ARG A 40 -8.87 -0.46 -4.00
N ASP A 41 -8.41 0.71 -3.64
CA ASP A 41 -8.41 1.86 -4.55
C ASP A 41 -6.99 2.08 -5.07
N GLU A 42 -6.64 1.33 -6.08
CA GLU A 42 -5.29 1.31 -6.62
C GLU A 42 -4.89 2.68 -7.18
N GLU A 43 -5.82 3.35 -7.83
CA GLU A 43 -5.56 4.65 -8.41
C GLU A 43 -5.25 5.70 -7.35
N ALA A 44 -6.02 5.72 -6.27
CA ALA A 44 -5.78 6.65 -5.17
C ALA A 44 -4.45 6.37 -4.49
N ILE A 45 -4.11 5.09 -4.34
CA ILE A 45 -2.84 4.70 -3.72
C ILE A 45 -1.67 5.13 -4.59
N SER A 46 -1.77 4.95 -5.91
CA SER A 46 -0.68 5.31 -6.80
C SER A 46 -0.45 6.83 -6.86
N ASP A 47 -1.46 7.61 -6.51
CA ASP A 47 -1.34 9.07 -6.46
C ASP A 47 -0.76 9.58 -5.14
N LEU A 48 -0.57 8.71 -4.15
CA LEU A 48 -0.03 9.13 -2.87
C LEU A 48 1.43 9.54 -2.99
N GLU A 49 1.78 10.59 -2.27
CA GLU A 49 3.18 11.02 -2.20
C GLU A 49 4.02 9.91 -1.57
N GLY A 50 5.13 9.59 -2.22
CA GLY A 50 6.03 8.56 -1.75
C GLY A 50 5.75 7.19 -2.31
N VAL A 51 4.67 7.02 -3.06
CA VAL A 51 4.37 5.75 -3.72
C VAL A 51 4.89 5.82 -5.15
N LYS A 52 5.81 4.92 -5.47
CA LYS A 52 6.42 4.86 -6.79
C LYS A 52 5.59 4.02 -7.76
N GLY A 53 4.96 2.99 -7.26
CA GLY A 53 4.13 2.13 -8.08
C GLY A 53 3.35 1.14 -7.25
N VAL A 54 2.34 0.53 -7.85
CA VAL A 54 1.53 -0.49 -7.21
C VAL A 54 1.28 -1.61 -8.19
N PHE A 55 1.16 -2.84 -7.70
CA PHE A 55 0.76 -3.95 -8.54
C PHE A 55 0.14 -5.06 -7.70
N LEU A 56 -0.70 -5.84 -8.35
CA LEU A 56 -1.38 -6.96 -7.73
C LEU A 56 -0.82 -8.26 -8.29
N THR A 57 -0.32 -9.12 -7.42
CA THR A 57 0.02 -10.49 -7.77
C THR A 57 -1.10 -11.41 -7.32
N GLN A 58 -0.95 -12.73 -7.48
CA GLN A 58 -2.02 -13.70 -7.25
C GLN A 58 -2.81 -13.50 -5.95
N SER A 59 -2.13 -13.21 -4.87
CA SER A 59 -2.79 -13.07 -3.58
C SER A 59 -2.25 -11.90 -2.76
N GLN A 60 -1.38 -11.10 -3.37
CA GLN A 60 -0.74 -9.99 -2.65
C GLN A 60 -0.87 -8.70 -3.43
N PHE A 61 -1.23 -7.65 -2.73
CA PHE A 61 -1.19 -6.30 -3.27
C PHE A 61 0.10 -5.64 -2.78
N GLN A 62 0.95 -5.25 -3.72
CA GLN A 62 2.26 -4.71 -3.39
C GLN A 62 2.35 -3.24 -3.76
N ILE A 63 2.93 -2.46 -2.85
CA ILE A 63 3.12 -1.04 -3.03
C ILE A 63 4.61 -0.76 -2.97
N ILE A 64 5.14 -0.13 -4.00
CA ILE A 64 6.55 0.23 -4.06
C ILE A 64 6.70 1.67 -3.60
N LEU A 65 7.52 1.87 -2.59
CA LEU A 65 7.76 3.19 -2.01
C LEU A 65 8.98 3.84 -2.66
N ASP A 66 8.93 5.16 -2.75
CA ASP A 66 10.03 5.94 -3.29
C ASP A 66 10.96 6.38 -2.15
N ARG A 67 12.14 5.78 -2.10
CA ARG A 67 13.11 6.08 -1.05
C ARG A 67 13.72 7.47 -1.18
N LYS A 68 13.71 8.05 -2.37
CA LYS A 68 14.32 9.36 -2.58
C LYS A 68 13.65 10.46 -1.78
N SER A 69 12.36 10.32 -1.54
CA SER A 69 11.63 11.32 -0.77
C SER A 69 11.94 11.30 0.71
N VAL A 70 12.75 10.37 1.16
CA VAL A 70 13.10 10.21 2.58
C VAL A 70 14.37 10.98 2.95
N VAL A 71 15.13 11.37 1.99
CA VAL A 71 16.42 12.05 2.22
C VAL A 71 16.25 13.47 2.72
#